data_5fc6829e8588d645c97219aa61f5dc78
#
_entry.id   5fc6829e8588d645c97219aa61f5dc78
#
_cell.length_a   1.000
_cell.length_b   1.000
_cell.length_c   1.000
_cell.angle_alpha   90.00
_cell.angle_beta   90.00
_cell.angle_gamma   90.00
#
_symmetry.space_group_name_H-M   'P 1'
#
loop_
_entity.id
_entity.type
_entity.pdbx_description
1 polymer ?
#
loop_
_entity_poly.entity_id
_entity_poly.type
_entity_poly.pdbx_seq_one_letter_code
_entity_poly.pdbx_strand_id
1 'polypeptide(L)'
;MTSAERVAVVGTGLIGTSIAMAAVRAGDAVRGFDADADALARAAERSGLVPAGSLGECVSDATIVFVCTPIPSLAGLVAEALSAAPGAVVTDVGSVKSHVTSQVLAEADAAHLARFVGGHPMGGSERSGPDRASPSVVDGIVWVLCGTERTDPAAVERLAAWIERVGASPVRMDAERHDRLVAVVSHLPQVASTVLMGLAATEEAGEPEILLLAAGGFRDLTRLAASSPHLWSDILLGNREQIAHALELYTGRLLEMRDMVLAERARDVESAFAQAKEARLALTAKPQVKAGVAVIQVPIPDRPGVLAELTSALGEAGVNIEDLQIVHSPEGGRGTVYLTVAADAAEEAERFLRARWFEALRLA
;
A
#
# COMPACT_ATOMS: atom_id res chain seq x y z
N MET A 1 -5.45 25.24 -15.92
CA MET A 1 -4.71 24.09 -16.51
C MET A 1 -3.29 24.18 -15.99
N THR A 2 -2.87 23.27 -15.10
CA THR A 2 -1.47 23.21 -14.65
C THR A 2 -0.59 22.85 -15.83
N SER A 3 0.54 23.55 -15.99
CA SER A 3 1.51 23.30 -17.07
C SER A 3 2.08 21.87 -16.95
N ALA A 4 2.39 21.26 -18.10
CA ALA A 4 3.09 19.97 -18.13
C ALA A 4 4.43 20.08 -17.39
N GLU A 5 4.76 19.08 -16.59
CA GLU A 5 6.01 19.00 -15.85
C GLU A 5 7.08 18.25 -16.66
N ARG A 6 8.33 18.47 -16.33
CA ARG A 6 9.46 17.63 -16.75
C ARG A 6 9.86 16.76 -15.56
N VAL A 7 9.45 15.51 -15.62
CA VAL A 7 9.62 14.54 -14.54
C VAL A 7 10.85 13.69 -14.78
N ALA A 8 11.71 13.57 -13.77
CA ALA A 8 12.80 12.63 -13.75
C ALA A 8 12.53 11.51 -12.76
N VAL A 9 12.78 10.26 -13.17
CA VAL A 9 12.65 9.06 -12.34
C VAL A 9 14.00 8.39 -12.21
N VAL A 10 14.54 8.35 -11.00
CA VAL A 10 15.81 7.66 -10.66
C VAL A 10 15.46 6.37 -9.94
N GLY A 11 15.77 5.23 -10.57
CA GLY A 11 15.28 3.91 -10.15
C GLY A 11 13.99 3.53 -10.87
N THR A 12 14.08 2.62 -11.84
CA THR A 12 12.98 2.21 -12.71
C THR A 12 12.43 0.82 -12.37
N GLY A 13 12.34 0.53 -11.07
CA GLY A 13 11.61 -0.63 -10.55
C GLY A 13 10.09 -0.49 -10.69
N LEU A 14 9.33 -1.24 -9.88
CA LEU A 14 7.87 -1.22 -9.88
C LEU A 14 7.31 0.21 -9.68
N ILE A 15 7.73 0.89 -8.62
CA ILE A 15 7.19 2.22 -8.26
C ILE A 15 7.63 3.28 -9.25
N GLY A 16 8.94 3.34 -9.57
CA GLY A 16 9.46 4.35 -10.50
C GLY A 16 8.85 4.24 -11.89
N THR A 17 8.71 3.02 -12.42
CA THR A 17 8.04 2.82 -13.72
C THR A 17 6.55 3.17 -13.66
N SER A 18 5.86 2.87 -12.55
CA SER A 18 4.45 3.24 -12.37
C SER A 18 4.26 4.77 -12.31
N ILE A 19 5.17 5.47 -11.63
CA ILE A 19 5.22 6.94 -11.62
C ILE A 19 5.45 7.47 -13.04
N ALA A 20 6.41 6.92 -13.78
CA ALA A 20 6.67 7.31 -15.16
C ALA A 20 5.44 7.13 -16.05
N MET A 21 4.74 5.99 -15.94
CA MET A 21 3.50 5.74 -16.68
C MET A 21 2.39 6.75 -16.32
N ALA A 22 2.23 7.06 -15.03
CA ALA A 22 1.25 8.04 -14.58
C ALA A 22 1.58 9.45 -15.09
N ALA A 23 2.86 9.85 -15.05
CA ALA A 23 3.34 11.13 -15.55
C ALA A 23 3.12 11.27 -17.07
N VAL A 24 3.49 10.25 -17.86
CA VAL A 24 3.26 10.24 -19.31
C VAL A 24 1.76 10.34 -19.62
N ARG A 25 0.91 9.59 -18.91
CA ARG A 25 -0.56 9.67 -19.03
C ARG A 25 -1.08 11.08 -18.72
N ALA A 26 -0.46 11.78 -17.79
CA ALA A 26 -0.82 13.16 -17.42
C ALA A 26 -0.27 14.21 -18.37
N GLY A 27 0.49 13.82 -19.44
CA GLY A 27 1.04 14.71 -20.46
C GLY A 27 2.40 15.30 -20.08
N ASP A 28 3.10 14.75 -19.09
CA ASP A 28 4.44 15.19 -18.71
C ASP A 28 5.53 14.61 -19.64
N ALA A 29 6.63 15.35 -19.78
CA ALA A 29 7.87 14.82 -20.38
C ALA A 29 8.62 14.04 -19.28
N VAL A 30 8.95 12.76 -19.55
CA VAL A 30 9.56 11.89 -18.54
C VAL A 30 10.92 11.38 -19.01
N ARG A 31 11.95 11.55 -18.17
CA ARG A 31 13.25 10.88 -18.29
C ARG A 31 13.42 9.87 -17.16
N GLY A 32 14.15 8.80 -17.44
CA GLY A 32 14.47 7.78 -16.44
C GLY A 32 15.94 7.41 -16.44
N PHE A 33 16.44 7.08 -15.25
CA PHE A 33 17.77 6.51 -15.05
C PHE A 33 17.70 5.34 -14.08
N ASP A 34 18.42 4.26 -14.41
CA ASP A 34 18.64 3.11 -13.54
C ASP A 34 20.07 2.61 -13.72
N ALA A 35 20.67 2.08 -12.66
CA ALA A 35 21.96 1.41 -12.73
C ALA A 35 21.90 0.08 -13.50
N ASP A 36 20.72 -0.57 -13.50
CA ASP A 36 20.40 -1.75 -14.31
C ASP A 36 19.85 -1.28 -15.68
N ALA A 37 20.70 -1.33 -16.73
CA ALA A 37 20.34 -0.92 -18.07
C ALA A 37 19.18 -1.75 -18.66
N ASP A 38 19.06 -3.03 -18.29
CA ASP A 38 17.95 -3.88 -18.75
C ASP A 38 16.65 -3.49 -18.09
N ALA A 39 16.66 -3.14 -16.80
CA ALA A 39 15.48 -2.61 -16.11
C ALA A 39 15.05 -1.28 -16.74
N LEU A 40 15.99 -0.38 -17.01
CA LEU A 40 15.72 0.90 -17.68
C LEU A 40 15.10 0.72 -19.07
N ALA A 41 15.62 -0.20 -19.87
CA ALA A 41 15.09 -0.49 -21.21
C ALA A 41 13.63 -1.00 -21.14
N ARG A 42 13.35 -1.98 -20.24
CA ARG A 42 11.99 -2.47 -20.05
C ARG A 42 11.04 -1.39 -19.53
N ALA A 43 11.52 -0.52 -18.63
CA ALA A 43 10.73 0.60 -18.13
C ALA A 43 10.39 1.59 -19.26
N ALA A 44 11.33 1.87 -20.14
CA ALA A 44 11.12 2.75 -21.31
C ALA A 44 10.08 2.20 -22.28
N GLU A 45 10.16 0.90 -22.60
CA GLU A 45 9.17 0.23 -23.47
C GLU A 45 7.76 0.29 -22.88
N ARG A 46 7.64 0.13 -21.56
CA ARG A 46 6.35 0.09 -20.88
C ARG A 46 5.72 1.44 -20.62
N SER A 47 6.53 2.45 -20.29
CA SER A 47 6.03 3.75 -19.83
C SER A 47 6.12 4.86 -20.85
N GLY A 48 7.00 4.71 -21.86
CA GLY A 48 7.32 5.78 -22.80
C GLY A 48 8.29 6.83 -22.24
N LEU A 49 8.93 6.59 -21.09
CA LEU A 49 10.01 7.45 -20.60
C LEU A 49 11.21 7.43 -21.55
N VAL A 50 11.96 8.53 -21.56
CA VAL A 50 13.22 8.63 -22.32
C VAL A 50 14.36 8.21 -21.41
N PRO A 51 15.12 7.14 -21.77
CA PRO A 51 16.27 6.71 -21.00
C PRO A 51 17.37 7.77 -21.00
N ALA A 52 18.05 7.95 -19.86
CA ALA A 52 19.22 8.80 -19.71
C ALA A 52 20.46 7.95 -19.39
N GLY A 53 21.63 8.35 -19.88
CA GLY A 53 22.90 7.64 -19.68
C GLY A 53 23.52 7.86 -18.29
N SER A 54 23.04 8.85 -17.52
CA SER A 54 23.48 9.15 -16.16
C SER A 54 22.40 9.83 -15.35
N LEU A 55 22.55 9.83 -14.01
CA LEU A 55 21.66 10.57 -13.13
C LEU A 55 21.65 12.07 -13.49
N GLY A 56 22.82 12.68 -13.68
CA GLY A 56 22.93 14.10 -14.03
C GLY A 56 22.19 14.44 -15.33
N GLU A 57 22.29 13.61 -16.37
CA GLU A 57 21.51 13.78 -17.61
C GLU A 57 20.01 13.64 -17.36
N CYS A 58 19.61 12.67 -16.55
CA CYS A 58 18.21 12.42 -16.22
C CYS A 58 17.52 13.61 -15.57
N VAL A 59 18.21 14.29 -14.64
CA VAL A 59 17.62 15.32 -13.79
C VAL A 59 17.88 16.75 -14.23
N SER A 60 18.78 17.00 -15.19
CA SER A 60 19.37 18.31 -15.52
C SER A 60 18.34 19.41 -15.83
N ASP A 61 17.24 19.07 -16.47
CA ASP A 61 16.16 20.00 -16.85
C ASP A 61 14.81 19.67 -16.14
N ALA A 62 14.86 18.74 -15.20
CA ALA A 62 13.67 18.31 -14.47
C ALA A 62 13.06 19.44 -13.63
N THR A 63 11.77 19.36 -13.43
CA THR A 63 11.01 20.22 -12.53
C THR A 63 10.55 19.47 -11.27
N ILE A 64 10.42 18.14 -11.40
CA ILE A 64 10.18 17.21 -10.29
C ILE A 64 11.07 15.97 -10.51
N VAL A 65 11.78 15.55 -9.48
CA VAL A 65 12.61 14.34 -9.47
C VAL A 65 12.08 13.37 -8.42
N PHE A 66 11.78 12.15 -8.85
CA PHE A 66 11.43 11.02 -7.97
C PHE A 66 12.61 10.06 -7.86
N VAL A 67 13.12 9.86 -6.64
CA VAL A 67 14.16 8.87 -6.34
C VAL A 67 13.49 7.61 -5.81
N CYS A 68 13.49 6.56 -6.65
CA CYS A 68 12.71 5.32 -6.48
C CYS A 68 13.61 4.10 -6.29
N THR A 69 14.71 4.25 -5.60
CA THR A 69 15.71 3.22 -5.34
C THR A 69 15.54 2.57 -3.96
N PRO A 70 16.25 1.45 -3.65
CA PRO A 70 16.25 0.87 -2.31
C PRO A 70 16.66 1.87 -1.22
N ILE A 71 16.12 1.70 -0.01
CA ILE A 71 16.32 2.62 1.14
C ILE A 71 17.79 2.98 1.38
N PRO A 72 18.76 2.04 1.36
CA PRO A 72 20.16 2.37 1.63
C PRO A 72 20.81 3.35 0.64
N SER A 73 20.28 3.48 -0.57
CA SER A 73 20.81 4.38 -1.60
C SER A 73 20.03 5.70 -1.73
N LEU A 74 18.88 5.84 -1.06
CA LEU A 74 18.00 6.99 -1.25
C LEU A 74 18.69 8.31 -0.90
N ALA A 75 19.32 8.42 0.25
CA ALA A 75 19.85 9.69 0.74
C ALA A 75 20.94 10.24 -0.19
N GLY A 76 21.92 9.41 -0.56
CA GLY A 76 22.99 9.82 -1.47
C GLY A 76 22.46 10.25 -2.85
N LEU A 77 21.52 9.50 -3.42
CA LEU A 77 20.92 9.83 -4.72
C LEU A 77 20.01 11.07 -4.65
N VAL A 78 19.31 11.30 -3.54
CA VAL A 78 18.56 12.54 -3.31
C VAL A 78 19.51 13.73 -3.24
N ALA A 79 20.63 13.62 -2.50
CA ALA A 79 21.63 14.69 -2.39
C ALA A 79 22.27 15.02 -3.75
N GLU A 80 22.61 14.00 -4.55
CA GLU A 80 23.12 14.15 -5.90
C GLU A 80 22.08 14.82 -6.81
N ALA A 81 20.82 14.37 -6.78
CA ALA A 81 19.74 14.96 -7.58
C ALA A 81 19.47 16.43 -7.21
N LEU A 82 19.48 16.77 -5.91
CA LEU A 82 19.36 18.14 -5.43
C LEU A 82 20.45 19.06 -5.95
N SER A 83 21.69 18.54 -6.08
CA SER A 83 22.82 19.28 -6.63
C SER A 83 22.73 19.42 -8.14
N ALA A 84 22.36 18.35 -8.86
CA ALA A 84 22.33 18.31 -10.32
C ALA A 84 21.10 18.98 -10.95
N ALA A 85 20.01 19.16 -10.20
CA ALA A 85 18.75 19.74 -10.65
C ALA A 85 18.36 21.00 -9.85
N PRO A 86 19.00 22.17 -10.06
CA PRO A 86 18.81 23.36 -9.20
C PRO A 86 17.41 23.96 -9.22
N GLY A 87 16.59 23.62 -10.22
CA GLY A 87 15.20 24.11 -10.35
C GLY A 87 14.12 23.09 -9.95
N ALA A 88 14.50 21.86 -9.59
CA ALA A 88 13.56 20.78 -9.35
C ALA A 88 13.17 20.65 -7.87
N VAL A 89 11.92 20.25 -7.61
CA VAL A 89 11.53 19.59 -6.36
C VAL A 89 12.03 18.15 -6.42
N VAL A 90 12.73 17.70 -5.40
CA VAL A 90 13.25 16.32 -5.29
C VAL A 90 12.52 15.60 -4.18
N THR A 91 12.00 14.42 -4.47
CA THR A 91 11.31 13.55 -3.51
C THR A 91 11.81 12.13 -3.61
N ASP A 92 11.81 11.41 -2.49
CA ASP A 92 11.97 9.96 -2.45
C ASP A 92 10.60 9.26 -2.41
N VAL A 93 10.60 7.94 -2.51
CA VAL A 93 9.40 7.10 -2.39
C VAL A 93 9.54 6.01 -1.32
N GLY A 94 10.52 6.16 -0.44
CA GLY A 94 10.82 5.16 0.58
C GLY A 94 9.71 4.94 1.58
N SER A 95 9.62 3.72 2.11
CA SER A 95 8.60 3.33 3.10
C SER A 95 8.90 3.80 4.53
N VAL A 96 10.09 4.35 4.79
CA VAL A 96 10.51 4.93 6.06
C VAL A 96 10.99 6.36 5.85
N LYS A 97 10.57 7.28 6.71
CA LYS A 97 10.81 8.71 6.48
C LYS A 97 11.86 9.31 7.40
N SER A 98 11.80 9.05 8.71
CA SER A 98 12.73 9.67 9.67
C SER A 98 14.18 9.33 9.37
N HIS A 99 14.46 8.07 9.10
CA HIS A 99 15.81 7.59 8.78
C HIS A 99 16.33 8.21 7.48
N VAL A 100 15.55 8.14 6.38
CA VAL A 100 15.94 8.71 5.09
C VAL A 100 16.11 10.22 5.19
N THR A 101 15.15 10.92 5.81
CA THR A 101 15.21 12.37 5.96
C THR A 101 16.45 12.81 6.75
N SER A 102 16.78 12.13 7.85
CA SER A 102 17.97 12.47 8.66
C SER A 102 19.26 12.30 7.86
N GLN A 103 19.37 11.26 7.05
CA GLN A 103 20.52 11.05 6.16
C GLN A 103 20.60 12.11 5.06
N VAL A 104 19.47 12.46 4.41
CA VAL A 104 19.44 13.54 3.41
C VAL A 104 19.89 14.87 4.02
N LEU A 105 19.43 15.19 5.24
CA LEU A 105 19.85 16.41 5.95
C LEU A 105 21.34 16.45 6.29
N ALA A 106 21.97 15.28 6.43
CA ALA A 106 23.40 15.15 6.71
C ALA A 106 24.25 15.18 5.44
N GLU A 107 23.77 14.63 4.32
CA GLU A 107 24.54 14.44 3.09
C GLU A 107 24.35 15.57 2.06
N ALA A 108 23.16 16.18 1.99
CA ALA A 108 22.87 17.24 1.02
C ALA A 108 23.37 18.60 1.48
N ASP A 109 23.76 19.44 0.51
CA ASP A 109 24.07 20.85 0.79
C ASP A 109 22.85 21.56 1.37
N ALA A 110 23.06 22.27 2.48
CA ALA A 110 22.03 23.01 3.19
C ALA A 110 21.26 24.01 2.30
N ALA A 111 21.92 24.57 1.27
CA ALA A 111 21.33 25.48 0.31
C ALA A 111 20.28 24.82 -0.61
N HIS A 112 20.32 23.51 -0.74
CA HIS A 112 19.44 22.76 -1.62
C HIS A 112 18.22 22.15 -0.89
N LEU A 113 18.24 22.06 0.44
CA LEU A 113 17.23 21.36 1.24
C LEU A 113 15.83 21.98 1.15
N ALA A 114 15.71 23.25 0.77
CA ALA A 114 14.41 23.88 0.53
C ALA A 114 13.58 23.17 -0.55
N ARG A 115 14.23 22.40 -1.43
CA ARG A 115 13.59 21.68 -2.54
C ARG A 115 13.35 20.20 -2.26
N PHE A 116 13.75 19.69 -1.09
CA PHE A 116 13.53 18.31 -0.69
C PHE A 116 12.19 18.15 0.02
N VAL A 117 11.41 17.16 -0.41
CA VAL A 117 10.16 16.73 0.23
C VAL A 117 10.20 15.22 0.34
N GLY A 118 10.25 14.67 1.54
CA GLY A 118 10.14 13.23 1.73
C GLY A 118 8.77 12.72 1.25
N GLY A 119 8.74 11.66 0.47
CA GLY A 119 7.53 11.08 -0.08
C GLY A 119 7.37 9.61 0.26
N HIS A 120 6.12 9.14 0.42
CA HIS A 120 5.78 7.73 0.51
C HIS A 120 4.43 7.45 -0.14
N PRO A 121 4.39 6.92 -1.38
CA PRO A 121 3.16 6.38 -1.96
C PRO A 121 2.73 5.15 -1.17
N MET A 122 1.55 5.23 -0.51
CA MET A 122 0.97 4.12 0.28
C MET A 122 0.35 3.08 -0.65
N GLY A 123 1.11 2.65 -1.63
CA GLY A 123 0.75 1.66 -2.63
C GLY A 123 1.93 0.74 -2.91
N GLY A 124 1.67 -0.33 -3.62
CA GLY A 124 2.67 -1.31 -3.97
C GLY A 124 2.09 -2.72 -3.98
N SER A 125 2.93 -3.67 -4.33
CA SER A 125 2.62 -5.09 -4.22
C SER A 125 3.87 -5.83 -3.75
N GLU A 126 3.70 -7.07 -3.35
CA GLU A 126 4.80 -8.01 -3.06
C GLU A 126 5.68 -8.33 -4.29
N ARG A 127 5.28 -7.85 -5.46
CA ARG A 127 5.99 -8.02 -6.74
C ARG A 127 6.99 -6.91 -6.95
N SER A 128 8.03 -7.19 -7.73
CA SER A 128 9.11 -6.24 -8.07
C SER A 128 9.35 -6.15 -9.57
N GLY A 129 10.11 -5.12 -9.96
CA GLY A 129 10.55 -4.91 -11.34
C GLY A 129 9.57 -4.13 -12.23
N PRO A 130 10.06 -3.57 -13.36
CA PRO A 130 9.28 -2.75 -14.28
C PRO A 130 8.14 -3.51 -14.96
N ASP A 131 8.26 -4.83 -15.15
CA ASP A 131 7.27 -5.66 -15.84
C ASP A 131 5.92 -5.73 -15.13
N ARG A 132 5.88 -5.40 -13.84
CA ARG A 132 4.67 -5.39 -13.01
C ARG A 132 4.11 -3.98 -12.81
N ALA A 133 4.77 -2.97 -13.36
CA ALA A 133 4.35 -1.58 -13.23
C ALA A 133 3.00 -1.33 -13.94
N SER A 134 2.20 -0.48 -13.33
CA SER A 134 0.93 0.00 -13.85
C SER A 134 0.63 1.38 -13.27
N PRO A 135 -0.03 2.28 -14.00
CA PRO A 135 -0.51 3.55 -13.43
C PRO A 135 -1.38 3.35 -12.19
N SER A 136 -2.13 2.25 -12.12
CA SER A 136 -2.99 1.92 -10.98
C SER A 136 -2.25 1.66 -9.66
N VAL A 137 -0.93 1.48 -9.70
CA VAL A 137 -0.10 1.36 -8.48
C VAL A 137 -0.05 2.68 -7.71
N VAL A 138 -0.18 3.81 -8.42
CA VAL A 138 -0.12 5.16 -7.85
C VAL A 138 -1.45 5.92 -7.96
N ASP A 139 -2.45 5.40 -8.65
CA ASP A 139 -3.78 5.98 -8.81
C ASP A 139 -4.69 5.55 -7.65
N GLY A 140 -5.42 6.50 -7.06
CA GLY A 140 -6.37 6.24 -5.96
C GLY A 140 -5.74 5.99 -4.59
N ILE A 141 -4.41 6.04 -4.46
CA ILE A 141 -3.72 5.80 -3.19
C ILE A 141 -3.54 7.08 -2.37
N VAL A 142 -3.29 6.91 -1.08
CA VAL A 142 -2.73 7.97 -0.24
C VAL A 142 -1.24 8.11 -0.55
N TRP A 143 -0.76 9.35 -0.65
CA TRP A 143 0.66 9.65 -0.79
C TRP A 143 1.10 10.59 0.33
N VAL A 144 1.91 10.08 1.25
CA VAL A 144 2.38 10.89 2.36
C VAL A 144 3.51 11.81 1.91
N LEU A 145 3.45 13.07 2.35
CA LEU A 145 4.46 14.10 2.14
C LEU A 145 5.00 14.58 3.50
N CYS A 146 6.32 14.47 3.65
CA CYS A 146 7.05 14.87 4.85
C CYS A 146 8.02 16.00 4.51
N GLY A 147 7.62 17.22 4.75
CA GLY A 147 8.54 18.37 4.74
C GLY A 147 9.41 18.40 5.99
N THR A 148 10.50 19.13 5.93
CA THR A 148 11.37 19.46 7.07
C THR A 148 11.23 20.96 7.39
N GLU A 149 11.83 21.44 8.48
CA GLU A 149 11.88 22.87 8.79
C GLU A 149 12.60 23.70 7.71
N ARG A 150 13.40 23.05 6.87
CA ARG A 150 14.13 23.68 5.75
C ARG A 150 13.39 23.60 4.43
N THR A 151 12.35 22.81 4.33
CA THR A 151 11.59 22.61 3.10
C THR A 151 10.77 23.86 2.79
N ASP A 152 10.86 24.37 1.56
CA ASP A 152 10.00 25.45 1.08
C ASP A 152 8.55 24.93 0.96
N PRO A 153 7.58 25.59 1.60
CA PRO A 153 6.17 25.23 1.43
C PRO A 153 5.73 25.17 -0.04
N ALA A 154 6.28 25.99 -0.91
CA ALA A 154 5.97 25.97 -2.35
C ALA A 154 6.42 24.65 -3.02
N ALA A 155 7.49 24.02 -2.55
CA ALA A 155 7.92 22.69 -3.03
C ALA A 155 6.90 21.60 -2.65
N VAL A 156 6.38 21.66 -1.41
CA VAL A 156 5.34 20.72 -0.95
C VAL A 156 4.06 20.90 -1.75
N GLU A 157 3.61 22.16 -1.97
CA GLU A 157 2.41 22.45 -2.76
C GLU A 157 2.53 21.97 -4.20
N ARG A 158 3.69 22.21 -4.83
CA ARG A 158 3.93 21.75 -6.20
C ARG A 158 3.85 20.25 -6.33
N LEU A 159 4.50 19.52 -5.41
CA LEU A 159 4.48 18.06 -5.40
C LEU A 159 3.07 17.52 -5.11
N ALA A 160 2.35 18.14 -4.15
CA ALA A 160 0.97 17.78 -3.83
C ALA A 160 0.04 17.96 -5.06
N ALA A 161 0.14 19.09 -5.76
CA ALA A 161 -0.64 19.34 -6.97
C ALA A 161 -0.35 18.33 -8.10
N TRP A 162 0.91 17.89 -8.23
CA TRP A 162 1.27 16.84 -9.18
C TRP A 162 0.67 15.48 -8.78
N ILE A 163 0.74 15.13 -7.48
CA ILE A 163 0.16 13.89 -6.94
C ILE A 163 -1.36 13.83 -7.17
N GLU A 164 -2.07 14.92 -6.91
CA GLU A 164 -3.52 15.02 -7.19
C GLU A 164 -3.82 14.85 -8.67
N ARG A 165 -3.00 15.46 -9.54
CA ARG A 165 -3.18 15.36 -11.00
C ARG A 165 -3.02 13.94 -11.54
N VAL A 166 -2.20 13.10 -10.91
CA VAL A 166 -2.06 11.68 -11.29
C VAL A 166 -3.06 10.75 -10.61
N GLY A 167 -3.99 11.30 -9.82
CA GLY A 167 -5.10 10.57 -9.21
C GLY A 167 -4.86 10.09 -7.79
N ALA A 168 -3.72 10.43 -7.15
CA ALA A 168 -3.46 10.08 -5.77
C ALA A 168 -3.87 11.21 -4.80
N SER A 169 -3.94 10.89 -3.50
CA SER A 169 -4.37 11.82 -2.45
C SER A 169 -3.19 12.20 -1.56
N PRO A 170 -2.64 13.43 -1.63
CA PRO A 170 -1.53 13.85 -0.79
C PRO A 170 -1.98 14.07 0.65
N VAL A 171 -1.22 13.52 1.61
CA VAL A 171 -1.41 13.71 3.05
C VAL A 171 -0.11 14.21 3.66
N ARG A 172 -0.17 15.35 4.37
CA ARG A 172 1.01 15.98 4.97
C ARG A 172 1.14 15.60 6.41
N MET A 173 2.34 15.18 6.82
CA MET A 173 2.70 14.94 8.22
C MET A 173 4.22 15.01 8.40
N ASP A 174 4.66 15.09 9.64
CA ASP A 174 6.09 14.94 9.95
C ASP A 174 6.56 13.49 9.82
N ALA A 175 7.86 13.30 9.58
CA ALA A 175 8.47 12.00 9.34
C ALA A 175 8.33 11.04 10.53
N GLU A 176 8.43 11.53 11.77
CA GLU A 176 8.29 10.70 12.96
C GLU A 176 6.86 10.19 13.12
N ARG A 177 5.88 11.06 12.91
CA ARG A 177 4.48 10.66 12.94
C ARG A 177 4.16 9.63 11.87
N HIS A 178 4.68 9.83 10.65
CA HIS A 178 4.58 8.85 9.59
C HIS A 178 5.09 7.49 10.05
N ASP A 179 6.33 7.43 10.55
CA ASP A 179 7.00 6.18 10.91
C ASP A 179 6.29 5.46 12.08
N ARG A 180 5.75 6.21 13.06
CA ARG A 180 4.89 5.63 14.11
C ARG A 180 3.61 5.01 13.55
N LEU A 181 2.94 5.68 12.61
CA LEU A 181 1.68 5.19 12.05
C LEU A 181 1.90 3.94 11.18
N VAL A 182 2.90 3.97 10.29
CA VAL A 182 3.18 2.83 9.42
C VAL A 182 3.76 1.63 10.19
N ALA A 183 4.41 1.87 11.33
CA ALA A 183 4.84 0.79 12.22
C ALA A 183 3.66 -0.09 12.64
N VAL A 184 2.50 0.52 12.93
CA VAL A 184 1.30 -0.19 13.37
C VAL A 184 0.49 -0.78 12.19
N VAL A 185 0.29 0.01 11.11
CA VAL A 185 -0.66 -0.39 10.05
C VAL A 185 -0.02 -1.17 8.89
N SER A 186 1.32 -1.20 8.83
CA SER A 186 2.08 -1.86 7.76
C SER A 186 3.14 -2.82 8.30
N HIS A 187 4.08 -2.31 9.11
CA HIS A 187 5.26 -3.08 9.51
C HIS A 187 4.91 -4.19 10.51
N LEU A 188 4.11 -3.88 11.52
CA LEU A 188 3.63 -4.88 12.49
C LEU A 188 2.84 -6.01 11.83
N PRO A 189 1.86 -5.78 10.92
CA PRO A 189 1.19 -6.84 10.17
C PRO A 189 2.15 -7.75 9.40
N GLN A 190 3.18 -7.18 8.78
CA GLN A 190 4.20 -7.96 8.08
C GLN A 190 4.98 -8.87 9.03
N VAL A 191 5.44 -8.33 10.17
CA VAL A 191 6.18 -9.12 11.17
C VAL A 191 5.28 -10.20 11.75
N ALA A 192 4.04 -9.86 12.11
CA ALA A 192 3.06 -10.82 12.65
C ALA A 192 2.78 -11.97 11.67
N SER A 193 2.59 -11.65 10.39
CA SER A 193 2.41 -12.63 9.31
C SER A 193 3.62 -13.56 9.19
N THR A 194 4.83 -13.00 9.20
CA THR A 194 6.08 -13.75 9.09
C THR A 194 6.30 -14.66 10.30
N VAL A 195 6.07 -14.15 11.51
CA VAL A 195 6.22 -14.93 12.76
C VAL A 195 5.17 -16.04 12.84
N LEU A 196 3.91 -15.76 12.47
CA LEU A 196 2.84 -16.77 12.45
C LEU A 196 3.15 -17.91 11.45
N MET A 197 3.63 -17.56 10.26
CA MET A 197 4.04 -18.56 9.26
C MET A 197 5.25 -19.37 9.77
N GLY A 198 6.25 -18.71 10.34
CA GLY A 198 7.41 -19.35 10.94
C GLY A 198 7.04 -20.33 12.06
N LEU A 199 6.13 -19.94 12.95
CA LEU A 199 5.62 -20.80 14.01
C LEU A 199 4.98 -22.09 13.46
N ALA A 200 4.17 -21.97 12.41
CA ALA A 200 3.52 -23.13 11.79
C ALA A 200 4.49 -24.04 11.00
N ALA A 201 5.61 -23.47 10.53
CA ALA A 201 6.60 -24.20 9.73
C ALA A 201 7.76 -24.78 10.55
N THR A 202 7.89 -24.44 11.84
CA THR A 202 9.01 -24.91 12.67
C THR A 202 8.78 -26.31 13.22
N GLU A 203 9.89 -27.05 13.41
CA GLU A 203 9.88 -28.37 14.03
C GLU A 203 9.33 -28.37 15.47
N GLU A 204 9.36 -27.24 16.16
CA GLU A 204 8.78 -27.07 17.51
C GLU A 204 7.26 -27.21 17.53
N ALA A 205 6.58 -26.93 16.42
CA ALA A 205 5.17 -27.24 16.24
C ALA A 205 4.94 -28.78 16.07
N GLY A 206 5.97 -29.52 15.63
CA GLY A 206 6.08 -30.98 15.67
C GLY A 206 5.10 -31.78 14.80
N GLU A 207 4.19 -31.11 14.11
CA GLU A 207 3.03 -31.75 13.49
C GLU A 207 2.91 -31.27 12.02
N PRO A 208 3.38 -32.07 11.05
CA PRO A 208 3.29 -31.71 9.62
C PRO A 208 1.86 -31.45 9.15
N GLU A 209 0.86 -31.94 9.86
CA GLU A 209 -0.55 -31.74 9.61
C GLU A 209 -1.01 -30.27 9.82
N ILE A 210 -0.24 -29.42 10.53
CA ILE A 210 -0.58 -28.01 10.74
C ILE A 210 -0.77 -27.30 9.39
N LEU A 211 0.13 -27.48 8.44
CA LEU A 211 0.01 -26.86 7.12
C LEU A 211 -1.11 -27.51 6.28
N LEU A 212 -1.41 -28.78 6.50
CA LEU A 212 -2.53 -29.45 5.85
C LEU A 212 -3.88 -28.87 6.33
N LEU A 213 -3.98 -28.54 7.61
CA LEU A 213 -5.18 -27.92 8.21
C LEU A 213 -5.28 -26.41 7.98
N ALA A 214 -4.29 -25.79 7.34
CA ALA A 214 -4.25 -24.36 7.06
C ALA A 214 -5.37 -23.93 6.11
N ALA A 215 -6.47 -23.44 6.66
CA ALA A 215 -7.64 -22.95 5.93
C ALA A 215 -7.50 -21.44 5.56
N GLY A 216 -8.58 -20.85 5.02
CA GLY A 216 -8.60 -19.48 4.50
C GLY A 216 -8.05 -18.44 5.47
N GLY A 217 -8.50 -18.44 6.74
CA GLY A 217 -8.05 -17.47 7.74
C GLY A 217 -6.54 -17.49 7.97
N PHE A 218 -5.92 -18.69 8.01
CA PHE A 218 -4.46 -18.81 8.12
C PHE A 218 -3.75 -18.27 6.88
N ARG A 219 -4.24 -18.63 5.68
CA ARG A 219 -3.66 -18.15 4.40
C ARG A 219 -3.74 -16.63 4.27
N ASP A 220 -4.86 -16.04 4.64
CA ASP A 220 -5.05 -14.59 4.61
C ASP A 220 -4.08 -13.86 5.55
N LEU A 221 -3.95 -14.34 6.80
CA LEU A 221 -3.05 -13.75 7.79
C LEU A 221 -1.57 -13.95 7.44
N THR A 222 -1.20 -15.04 6.76
CA THR A 222 0.19 -15.34 6.39
C THR A 222 0.57 -14.93 4.98
N ARG A 223 -0.32 -14.32 4.22
CA ARG A 223 -0.07 -13.89 2.84
C ARG A 223 1.15 -12.98 2.70
N LEU A 224 1.33 -12.07 3.65
CA LEU A 224 2.45 -11.12 3.65
C LEU A 224 3.81 -11.80 3.88
N ALA A 225 3.86 -12.99 4.47
CA ALA A 225 5.12 -13.72 4.70
C ALA A 225 5.86 -14.10 3.40
N ALA A 226 5.18 -14.03 2.23
CA ALA A 226 5.80 -14.25 0.91
C ALA A 226 6.53 -13.02 0.34
N SER A 227 6.60 -11.92 1.07
CA SER A 227 7.25 -10.67 0.64
C SER A 227 8.78 -10.79 0.56
N SER A 228 9.42 -9.87 -0.19
CA SER A 228 10.88 -9.85 -0.38
C SER A 228 11.64 -9.67 0.94
N PRO A 229 12.52 -10.63 1.34
CA PRO A 229 13.29 -10.51 2.58
C PRO A 229 14.21 -9.28 2.59
N HIS A 230 14.81 -8.93 1.45
CA HIS A 230 15.71 -7.79 1.31
C HIS A 230 15.00 -6.47 1.60
N LEU A 231 13.88 -6.24 0.92
CA LEU A 231 13.07 -5.03 1.11
C LEU A 231 12.63 -4.86 2.57
N TRP A 232 12.17 -5.95 3.18
CA TRP A 232 11.66 -5.90 4.55
C TRP A 232 12.77 -5.76 5.59
N SER A 233 13.97 -6.30 5.33
CA SER A 233 15.13 -6.03 6.17
C SER A 233 15.43 -4.53 6.22
N ASP A 234 15.48 -3.86 5.07
CA ASP A 234 15.75 -2.42 4.98
C ASP A 234 14.66 -1.59 5.70
N ILE A 235 13.39 -1.95 5.51
CA ILE A 235 12.25 -1.28 6.16
C ILE A 235 12.33 -1.45 7.68
N LEU A 236 12.50 -2.68 8.16
CA LEU A 236 12.49 -2.98 9.60
C LEU A 236 13.65 -2.30 10.33
N LEU A 237 14.84 -2.32 9.73
CA LEU A 237 16.01 -1.67 10.30
C LEU A 237 15.94 -0.14 10.22
N GLY A 238 15.34 0.40 9.16
CA GLY A 238 15.13 1.85 8.98
C GLY A 238 14.10 2.45 9.93
N ASN A 239 13.15 1.64 10.45
CA ASN A 239 12.11 2.08 11.39
C ASN A 239 12.14 1.29 12.72
N ARG A 240 13.31 0.81 13.12
CA ARG A 240 13.49 -0.18 14.21
C ARG A 240 12.85 0.22 15.54
N GLU A 241 12.96 1.51 15.93
CA GLU A 241 12.49 1.99 17.24
C GLU A 241 10.95 1.98 17.30
N GLN A 242 10.28 2.47 16.27
CA GLN A 242 8.81 2.49 16.22
C GLN A 242 8.24 1.08 16.08
N ILE A 243 8.94 0.21 15.33
CA ILE A 243 8.53 -1.19 15.17
C ILE A 243 8.73 -1.96 16.48
N ALA A 244 9.84 -1.77 17.19
CA ALA A 244 10.05 -2.39 18.51
C ALA A 244 8.94 -1.99 19.48
N HIS A 245 8.58 -0.69 19.52
CA HIS A 245 7.49 -0.22 20.35
C HIS A 245 6.12 -0.83 19.94
N ALA A 246 5.82 -0.88 18.64
CA ALA A 246 4.59 -1.51 18.16
C ALA A 246 4.52 -3.01 18.51
N LEU A 247 5.66 -3.72 18.44
CA LEU A 247 5.77 -5.13 18.84
C LEU A 247 5.55 -5.32 20.34
N GLU A 248 6.10 -4.45 21.19
CA GLU A 248 5.85 -4.48 22.64
C GLU A 248 4.36 -4.34 22.96
N LEU A 249 3.69 -3.37 22.35
CA LEU A 249 2.23 -3.16 22.52
C LEU A 249 1.44 -4.38 22.04
N TYR A 250 1.78 -4.93 20.88
CA TYR A 250 1.10 -6.10 20.32
C TYR A 250 1.30 -7.35 21.20
N THR A 251 2.52 -7.59 21.65
CA THR A 251 2.86 -8.69 22.58
C THR A 251 2.07 -8.56 23.87
N GLY A 252 1.99 -7.35 24.43
CA GLY A 252 1.18 -7.09 25.62
C GLY A 252 -0.29 -7.49 25.43
N ARG A 253 -0.89 -7.14 24.28
CA ARG A 253 -2.29 -7.53 23.94
C ARG A 253 -2.45 -9.05 23.75
N LEU A 254 -1.45 -9.73 23.19
CA LEU A 254 -1.49 -11.18 23.09
C LEU A 254 -1.41 -11.86 24.46
N LEU A 255 -0.60 -11.35 25.38
CA LEU A 255 -0.52 -11.84 26.75
C LEU A 255 -1.84 -11.61 27.52
N GLU A 256 -2.45 -10.43 27.38
CA GLU A 256 -3.78 -10.15 27.94
C GLU A 256 -4.83 -11.15 27.44
N MET A 257 -4.87 -11.42 26.13
CA MET A 257 -5.78 -12.38 25.52
C MET A 257 -5.53 -13.80 26.06
N ARG A 258 -4.28 -14.24 26.15
CA ARG A 258 -3.90 -15.53 26.74
C ARG A 258 -4.46 -15.65 28.16
N ASP A 259 -4.28 -14.60 28.98
CA ASP A 259 -4.69 -14.63 30.39
C ASP A 259 -6.23 -14.62 30.55
N MET A 260 -6.95 -13.97 29.63
CA MET A 260 -8.42 -14.08 29.57
C MET A 260 -8.88 -15.50 29.26
N VAL A 261 -8.22 -16.16 28.28
CA VAL A 261 -8.52 -17.55 27.88
C VAL A 261 -8.23 -18.52 29.02
N LEU A 262 -7.04 -18.45 29.63
CA LEU A 262 -6.64 -19.33 30.73
C LEU A 262 -7.54 -19.17 31.97
N ALA A 263 -8.02 -17.96 32.23
CA ALA A 263 -8.92 -17.68 33.34
C ALA A 263 -10.42 -17.88 33.00
N GLU A 264 -10.73 -18.43 31.82
CA GLU A 264 -12.10 -18.69 31.32
C GLU A 264 -13.02 -17.46 31.39
N ARG A 265 -12.47 -16.25 31.19
CA ARG A 265 -13.20 -14.98 31.25
C ARG A 265 -13.98 -14.73 29.94
N ALA A 266 -15.01 -15.53 29.71
CA ALA A 266 -15.78 -15.51 28.46
C ALA A 266 -16.29 -14.13 28.05
N ARG A 267 -16.82 -13.34 29.01
CA ARG A 267 -17.37 -11.99 28.74
C ARG A 267 -16.25 -11.01 28.27
N ASP A 268 -15.05 -11.12 28.82
CA ASP A 268 -13.93 -10.24 28.42
C ASP A 268 -13.46 -10.59 27.03
N VAL A 269 -13.39 -11.89 26.70
CA VAL A 269 -13.09 -12.38 25.37
C VAL A 269 -14.13 -11.88 24.35
N GLU A 270 -15.42 -12.07 24.63
CA GLU A 270 -16.51 -11.60 23.78
C GLU A 270 -16.43 -10.08 23.53
N SER A 271 -16.14 -9.30 24.59
CA SER A 271 -16.00 -7.84 24.52
C SER A 271 -14.83 -7.44 23.60
N ALA A 272 -13.68 -8.10 23.72
CA ALA A 272 -12.52 -7.83 22.88
C ALA A 272 -12.82 -8.11 21.39
N PHE A 273 -13.50 -9.22 21.09
CA PHE A 273 -13.92 -9.54 19.72
C PHE A 273 -14.95 -8.55 19.17
N ALA A 274 -15.91 -8.12 20.00
CA ALA A 274 -16.93 -7.15 19.60
C ALA A 274 -16.30 -5.79 19.25
N GLN A 275 -15.36 -5.29 20.07
CA GLN A 275 -14.63 -4.05 19.80
C GLN A 275 -13.80 -4.14 18.50
N ALA A 276 -13.10 -5.25 18.28
CA ALA A 276 -12.33 -5.45 17.06
C ALA A 276 -13.23 -5.52 15.81
N LYS A 277 -14.40 -6.19 15.92
CA LYS A 277 -15.39 -6.25 14.83
C LYS A 277 -15.90 -4.85 14.48
N GLU A 278 -16.25 -4.05 15.47
CA GLU A 278 -16.73 -2.68 15.26
C GLU A 278 -15.66 -1.81 14.56
N ALA A 279 -14.41 -1.85 15.05
CA ALA A 279 -13.31 -1.14 14.44
C ALA A 279 -13.05 -1.59 12.99
N ARG A 280 -13.15 -2.90 12.70
CA ARG A 280 -12.98 -3.44 11.34
C ARG A 280 -14.08 -2.96 10.38
N LEU A 281 -15.32 -2.90 10.84
CA LEU A 281 -16.44 -2.37 10.06
C LEU A 281 -16.26 -0.87 9.76
N ALA A 282 -15.77 -0.10 10.72
CA ALA A 282 -15.47 1.31 10.52
C ALA A 282 -14.34 1.53 9.50
N LEU A 283 -13.33 0.65 9.44
CA LEU A 283 -12.23 0.73 8.48
C LEU A 283 -12.68 0.51 7.03
N THR A 284 -13.66 -0.39 6.81
CA THR A 284 -14.17 -0.68 5.46
C THR A 284 -15.14 0.37 4.94
N ALA A 285 -15.69 1.21 5.82
CA ALA A 285 -16.53 2.33 5.41
C ALA A 285 -15.69 3.41 4.73
N LYS A 286 -15.88 3.60 3.41
CA LYS A 286 -15.28 4.76 2.72
C LYS A 286 -15.76 6.05 3.40
N PRO A 287 -14.91 7.10 3.53
CA PRO A 287 -15.31 8.38 4.13
C PRO A 287 -16.54 9.03 3.49
N GLN A 288 -16.87 8.64 2.27
CA GLN A 288 -18.03 9.15 1.52
C GLN A 288 -19.34 8.40 1.84
N VAL A 289 -19.27 7.21 2.48
CA VAL A 289 -20.47 6.44 2.85
C VAL A 289 -20.95 6.90 4.23
N LYS A 290 -21.69 8.00 4.25
CA LYS A 290 -22.26 8.59 5.47
C LYS A 290 -23.30 7.68 6.19
N ALA A 291 -23.83 6.67 5.53
CA ALA A 291 -24.91 5.81 6.00
C ALA A 291 -24.43 4.46 6.60
N GLY A 292 -23.12 4.23 6.74
CA GLY A 292 -22.59 2.92 7.10
C GLY A 292 -22.55 1.94 5.92
N VAL A 293 -22.07 0.73 6.19
CA VAL A 293 -21.98 -0.35 5.18
C VAL A 293 -22.70 -1.60 5.69
N ALA A 294 -23.14 -2.43 4.75
CA ALA A 294 -23.71 -3.76 5.04
C ALA A 294 -22.97 -4.81 4.21
N VAL A 295 -22.83 -6.02 4.76
CA VAL A 295 -22.21 -7.14 4.08
C VAL A 295 -23.27 -8.13 3.64
N ILE A 296 -23.24 -8.51 2.37
CA ILE A 296 -24.13 -9.53 1.80
C ILE A 296 -23.28 -10.75 1.45
N GLN A 297 -23.60 -11.88 2.07
CA GLN A 297 -22.99 -13.15 1.77
C GLN A 297 -23.73 -13.82 0.64
N VAL A 298 -23.00 -14.28 -0.40
CA VAL A 298 -23.56 -14.93 -1.57
C VAL A 298 -22.78 -16.20 -1.88
N PRO A 299 -23.30 -17.39 -1.57
CA PRO A 299 -22.73 -18.63 -2.06
C PRO A 299 -22.80 -18.68 -3.58
N ILE A 300 -21.70 -19.05 -4.22
CA ILE A 300 -21.58 -19.15 -5.68
C ILE A 300 -20.94 -20.48 -6.09
N PRO A 301 -21.32 -21.04 -7.26
CA PRO A 301 -20.56 -22.12 -7.87
C PRO A 301 -19.21 -21.60 -8.38
N ASP A 302 -18.15 -22.40 -8.23
CA ASP A 302 -16.82 -22.09 -8.77
C ASP A 302 -16.77 -22.42 -10.28
N ARG A 303 -17.28 -21.52 -11.09
CA ARG A 303 -17.32 -21.61 -12.56
C ARG A 303 -17.00 -20.27 -13.22
N PRO A 304 -16.42 -20.31 -14.43
CA PRO A 304 -16.21 -19.08 -15.20
C PRO A 304 -17.51 -18.29 -15.43
N GLY A 305 -17.42 -16.96 -15.29
CA GLY A 305 -18.52 -16.03 -15.55
C GLY A 305 -19.43 -15.73 -14.37
N VAL A 306 -19.44 -16.51 -13.30
CA VAL A 306 -20.37 -16.31 -12.17
C VAL A 306 -20.16 -14.94 -11.48
N LEU A 307 -18.91 -14.48 -11.36
CA LEU A 307 -18.63 -13.14 -10.80
C LEU A 307 -19.14 -12.02 -11.72
N ALA A 308 -19.03 -12.19 -13.04
CA ALA A 308 -19.57 -11.24 -13.98
C ALA A 308 -21.11 -11.17 -13.88
N GLU A 309 -21.79 -12.31 -13.75
CA GLU A 309 -23.23 -12.37 -13.52
C GLU A 309 -23.63 -11.63 -12.23
N LEU A 310 -22.90 -11.87 -11.13
CA LEU A 310 -23.12 -11.28 -9.83
C LEU A 310 -22.93 -9.75 -9.85
N THR A 311 -21.79 -9.29 -10.38
CA THR A 311 -21.48 -7.85 -10.41
C THR A 311 -22.35 -7.07 -11.39
N SER A 312 -22.70 -7.69 -12.54
CA SER A 312 -23.65 -7.09 -13.48
C SER A 312 -25.03 -6.91 -12.87
N ALA A 313 -25.49 -7.89 -12.07
CA ALA A 313 -26.77 -7.79 -11.38
C ALA A 313 -26.84 -6.58 -10.44
N LEU A 314 -25.77 -6.30 -9.70
CA LEU A 314 -25.69 -5.13 -8.81
C LEU A 314 -25.54 -3.82 -9.60
N GLY A 315 -24.77 -3.83 -10.69
CA GLY A 315 -24.63 -2.67 -11.57
C GLY A 315 -25.96 -2.24 -12.22
N GLU A 316 -26.78 -3.20 -12.68
CA GLU A 316 -28.12 -2.94 -13.22
C GLU A 316 -29.10 -2.41 -12.16
N ALA A 317 -28.89 -2.81 -10.89
CA ALA A 317 -29.64 -2.25 -9.76
C ALA A 317 -29.14 -0.86 -9.33
N GLY A 318 -28.06 -0.34 -9.96
CA GLY A 318 -27.44 0.93 -9.55
C GLY A 318 -26.70 0.84 -8.19
N VAL A 319 -26.45 -0.37 -7.69
CA VAL A 319 -25.78 -0.59 -6.41
C VAL A 319 -24.27 -0.62 -6.61
N ASN A 320 -23.56 0.28 -5.94
CA ASN A 320 -22.11 0.29 -5.93
C ASN A 320 -21.56 -0.79 -4.98
N ILE A 321 -20.54 -1.52 -5.46
CA ILE A 321 -19.80 -2.48 -4.63
C ILE A 321 -18.64 -1.72 -3.97
N GLU A 322 -18.65 -1.63 -2.64
CA GLU A 322 -17.61 -0.94 -1.87
C GLU A 322 -16.40 -1.83 -1.65
N ASP A 323 -16.63 -3.14 -1.42
CA ASP A 323 -15.60 -4.18 -1.29
C ASP A 323 -16.15 -5.54 -1.74
N LEU A 324 -15.27 -6.41 -2.22
CA LEU A 324 -15.62 -7.76 -2.64
C LEU A 324 -14.54 -8.73 -2.19
N GLN A 325 -14.95 -9.70 -1.37
CA GLN A 325 -14.09 -10.78 -0.93
C GLN A 325 -14.62 -12.14 -1.40
N ILE A 326 -13.73 -12.99 -1.92
CA ILE A 326 -14.08 -14.33 -2.36
C ILE A 326 -13.39 -15.35 -1.45
N VAL A 327 -14.16 -16.26 -0.88
CA VAL A 327 -13.66 -17.37 -0.08
C VAL A 327 -14.00 -18.68 -0.82
N HIS A 328 -12.98 -19.39 -1.31
CA HIS A 328 -13.16 -20.67 -1.96
C HIS A 328 -13.31 -21.79 -0.92
N SER A 329 -14.21 -22.75 -1.20
CA SER A 329 -14.30 -23.96 -0.39
C SER A 329 -13.03 -24.81 -0.57
N PRO A 330 -12.44 -25.34 0.51
CA PRO A 330 -11.30 -26.27 0.40
C PRO A 330 -11.59 -27.52 -0.42
N GLU A 331 -12.85 -27.92 -0.49
CA GLU A 331 -13.31 -29.09 -1.24
C GLU A 331 -13.53 -28.83 -2.73
N GLY A 332 -13.38 -27.57 -3.18
CA GLY A 332 -13.60 -27.15 -4.56
C GLY A 332 -15.07 -27.08 -4.99
N GLY A 333 -15.32 -26.59 -6.20
CA GLY A 333 -16.64 -26.54 -6.83
C GLY A 333 -17.62 -25.49 -6.30
N ARG A 334 -17.34 -24.86 -5.16
CA ARG A 334 -18.13 -23.77 -4.57
C ARG A 334 -17.25 -22.72 -3.93
N GLY A 335 -17.75 -21.48 -3.86
CA GLY A 335 -17.16 -20.37 -3.13
C GLY A 335 -18.26 -19.52 -2.48
N THR A 336 -17.84 -18.62 -1.63
CA THR A 336 -18.73 -17.60 -1.06
C THR A 336 -18.15 -16.24 -1.37
N VAL A 337 -18.97 -15.36 -1.93
CA VAL A 337 -18.64 -13.94 -2.13
C VAL A 337 -19.25 -13.14 -0.99
N TYR A 338 -18.44 -12.32 -0.35
CA TYR A 338 -18.89 -11.30 0.58
C TYR A 338 -18.84 -9.95 -0.13
N LEU A 339 -20.00 -9.33 -0.31
CA LEU A 339 -20.17 -8.05 -0.95
C LEU A 339 -20.42 -7.00 0.10
N THR A 340 -19.58 -5.98 0.16
CA THR A 340 -19.83 -4.79 0.98
C THR A 340 -20.49 -3.73 0.11
N VAL A 341 -21.64 -3.26 0.51
CA VAL A 341 -22.43 -2.21 -0.14
C VAL A 341 -22.82 -1.13 0.87
N ALA A 342 -23.28 0.04 0.41
CA ALA A 342 -23.84 1.05 1.30
C ALA A 342 -25.05 0.48 2.05
N ALA A 343 -25.19 0.80 3.34
CA ALA A 343 -26.23 0.19 4.19
C ALA A 343 -27.66 0.49 3.69
N ASP A 344 -27.88 1.65 3.12
CA ASP A 344 -29.15 2.07 2.51
C ASP A 344 -29.46 1.35 1.19
N ALA A 345 -28.45 0.83 0.49
CA ALA A 345 -28.61 0.04 -0.74
C ALA A 345 -28.70 -1.47 -0.47
N ALA A 346 -28.46 -1.93 0.76
CA ALA A 346 -28.31 -3.36 1.07
C ALA A 346 -29.57 -4.19 0.82
N GLU A 347 -30.75 -3.65 1.16
CA GLU A 347 -32.03 -4.34 0.93
C GLU A 347 -32.35 -4.50 -0.55
N GLU A 348 -32.06 -3.47 -1.33
CA GLU A 348 -32.21 -3.50 -2.78
C GLU A 348 -31.25 -4.47 -3.42
N ALA A 349 -29.98 -4.45 -3.02
CA ALA A 349 -28.96 -5.38 -3.50
C ALA A 349 -29.37 -6.85 -3.23
N GLU A 350 -29.79 -7.16 -1.99
CA GLU A 350 -30.23 -8.51 -1.62
C GLU A 350 -31.42 -8.96 -2.46
N ARG A 351 -32.42 -8.09 -2.65
CA ARG A 351 -33.60 -8.36 -3.48
C ARG A 351 -33.24 -8.64 -4.93
N PHE A 352 -32.37 -7.83 -5.53
CA PHE A 352 -31.92 -7.99 -6.91
C PHE A 352 -31.12 -9.28 -7.13
N LEU A 353 -30.23 -9.61 -6.20
CA LEU A 353 -29.45 -10.83 -6.24
C LEU A 353 -30.35 -12.07 -6.15
N ARG A 354 -31.32 -12.07 -5.25
CA ARG A 354 -32.30 -13.17 -5.12
C ARG A 354 -33.19 -13.33 -6.36
N ALA A 355 -33.57 -12.22 -7.01
CA ALA A 355 -34.32 -12.24 -8.24
C ALA A 355 -33.56 -12.89 -9.40
N ARG A 356 -32.21 -12.98 -9.29
CA ARG A 356 -31.31 -13.65 -10.24
C ARG A 356 -30.78 -15.00 -9.78
N TRP A 357 -31.51 -15.63 -8.84
CA TRP A 357 -31.22 -16.98 -8.33
C TRP A 357 -29.95 -17.09 -7.47
N PHE A 358 -29.40 -15.97 -6.99
CA PHE A 358 -28.35 -15.99 -6.00
C PHE A 358 -28.95 -16.13 -4.60
N GLU A 359 -28.37 -17.03 -3.80
CA GLU A 359 -28.71 -17.18 -2.37
C GLU A 359 -28.04 -16.05 -1.55
N ALA A 360 -28.55 -14.82 -1.68
CA ALA A 360 -28.00 -13.68 -0.96
C ALA A 360 -28.55 -13.60 0.46
N LEU A 361 -27.65 -13.41 1.44
CA LEU A 361 -27.95 -13.25 2.85
C LEU A 361 -27.23 -12.02 3.41
N ARG A 362 -27.97 -11.05 3.91
CA ARG A 362 -27.38 -9.92 4.64
C ARG A 362 -26.89 -10.37 6.00
N LEU A 363 -25.62 -10.12 6.28
CA LEU A 363 -25.04 -10.33 7.60
C LEU A 363 -25.37 -9.14 8.52
N ALA A 364 -25.72 -9.45 9.78
CA ALA A 364 -26.11 -8.46 10.78
C ALA A 364 -24.93 -7.63 11.30
#